data_46c54e3413d0348a0a704b70de2fb99f
#
_entry.id   46c54e3413d0348a0a704b70de2fb99f
#
_cell.length_a   1.000
_cell.length_b   1.000
_cell.length_c   1.000
_cell.angle_alpha   90.00
_cell.angle_beta   90.00
_cell.angle_gamma   90.00
#
_symmetry.space_group_name_H-M   'P 1'
#
loop_
_entity.id
_entity.type
_entity.pdbx_description
1 polymer ?
#
loop_
_entity_poly.entity_id
_entity_poly.type
_entity_poly.pdbx_seq_one_letter_code
_entity_poly.pdbx_strand_id
1 'polypeptide(L)'
;MKQILALTGATGRKSGGEFARLVSENIETIQAMFPDGIRALVRPTADTATLQSLIPSIEICRGDCSDVEFLKESLKDVDTLVHIAGIHFSREVVDAAAHCGVRRLIMIHTTGIYSCYKSAGEGYRQIDDYVYAICRENNILLTICRPTMIYGNIHDGNIITFIRMVDRLPLMPVVNGARYALQPVHYTDLANAYLAILLNETTTANKDYILSGHSPIMLRDMLSLIGEKLGTRVRFINCPFPIAYAGAWMVYCLTFGRKDYREKVQRLCEPRTYPHDDARRDFSYSPTPFETGITPEIHQYLASK
;
A
#
# COMPACT_ATOMS: atom_id res chain seq x y z
N MET A 1 -21.81 9.89 21.00
CA MET A 1 -20.93 8.88 20.38
C MET A 1 -19.56 9.03 21.00
N LYS A 2 -18.88 7.94 21.32
CA LYS A 2 -17.49 8.01 21.76
C LYS A 2 -16.61 8.43 20.56
N GLN A 3 -15.47 9.03 20.87
CA GLN A 3 -14.46 9.43 19.88
C GLN A 3 -13.27 8.46 19.98
N ILE A 4 -13.44 7.27 19.41
CA ILE A 4 -12.40 6.23 19.33
C ILE A 4 -11.82 6.20 17.91
N LEU A 5 -10.49 6.18 17.82
CA LEU A 5 -9.77 5.90 16.57
C LEU A 5 -9.51 4.40 16.47
N ALA A 6 -9.98 3.77 15.40
CA ALA A 6 -9.65 2.38 15.11
C ALA A 6 -8.64 2.25 13.95
N LEU A 7 -7.73 1.28 14.06
CA LEU A 7 -6.67 1.02 13.09
C LEU A 7 -6.70 -0.44 12.66
N THR A 8 -6.63 -0.71 11.36
CA THR A 8 -6.29 -2.05 10.85
C THR A 8 -4.92 -2.03 10.18
N GLY A 9 -4.21 -3.13 10.21
CA GLY A 9 -2.89 -3.25 9.58
C GLY A 9 -1.76 -2.55 10.33
N ALA A 10 -1.98 -2.04 11.54
CA ALA A 10 -0.98 -1.32 12.36
C ALA A 10 0.23 -2.18 12.77
N THR A 11 0.14 -3.52 12.74
CA THR A 11 1.27 -4.45 12.95
C THR A 11 2.03 -4.77 11.67
N GLY A 12 1.69 -4.15 10.55
CA GLY A 12 2.34 -4.37 9.26
C GLY A 12 3.76 -3.82 9.23
N ARG A 13 4.69 -4.53 8.55
CA ARG A 13 6.11 -4.14 8.46
C ARG A 13 6.40 -3.03 7.42
N LYS A 14 5.37 -2.36 6.90
CA LYS A 14 5.45 -1.27 5.92
C LYS A 14 4.71 -0.05 6.46
N SER A 15 3.93 0.61 5.59
CA SER A 15 3.21 1.84 5.95
C SER A 15 2.30 1.73 7.18
N GLY A 16 1.76 0.54 7.49
CA GLY A 16 0.88 0.38 8.67
C GLY A 16 1.63 0.49 9.99
N GLY A 17 2.76 -0.22 10.15
CA GLY A 17 3.58 -0.10 11.36
C GLY A 17 4.23 1.28 11.49
N GLU A 18 4.65 1.86 10.36
CA GLU A 18 5.19 3.23 10.33
C GLU A 18 4.12 4.26 10.69
N PHE A 19 2.88 4.07 10.23
CA PHE A 19 1.75 4.90 10.62
C PHE A 19 1.48 4.81 12.13
N ALA A 20 1.54 3.61 12.72
CA ALA A 20 1.41 3.44 14.18
C ALA A 20 2.53 4.16 14.96
N ARG A 21 3.77 4.17 14.43
CA ARG A 21 4.89 4.93 15.00
C ARG A 21 4.60 6.43 14.96
N LEU A 22 4.12 6.94 13.82
CA LEU A 22 3.76 8.35 13.68
C LEU A 22 2.58 8.74 14.58
N VAL A 23 1.58 7.87 14.76
CA VAL A 23 0.50 8.08 15.73
C VAL A 23 1.06 8.21 17.15
N SER A 24 2.03 7.37 17.53
CA SER A 24 2.72 7.45 18.83
C SER A 24 3.49 8.76 19.00
N GLU A 25 4.18 9.23 17.97
CA GLU A 25 4.91 10.51 18.02
C GLU A 25 3.98 11.73 18.10
N ASN A 26 2.74 11.60 17.65
CA ASN A 26 1.73 12.66 17.70
C ASN A 26 0.63 12.35 18.74
N ILE A 27 0.94 11.57 19.75
CA ILE A 27 -0.07 10.98 20.67
C ILE A 27 -0.94 12.02 21.36
N GLU A 28 -0.38 13.16 21.76
CA GLU A 28 -1.13 14.25 22.42
C GLU A 28 -2.21 14.81 21.49
N THR A 29 -1.86 15.07 20.24
CA THR A 29 -2.81 15.55 19.22
C THR A 29 -3.89 14.50 18.93
N ILE A 30 -3.49 13.24 18.81
CA ILE A 30 -4.42 12.13 18.53
C ILE A 30 -5.36 11.91 19.71
N GLN A 31 -4.87 11.96 20.95
CA GLN A 31 -5.71 11.84 22.14
C GLN A 31 -6.65 13.03 22.33
N ALA A 32 -6.25 14.23 21.92
CA ALA A 32 -7.15 15.37 21.92
C ALA A 32 -8.31 15.22 20.91
N MET A 33 -8.05 14.58 19.76
CA MET A 33 -9.07 14.28 18.74
C MET A 33 -9.93 13.05 19.11
N PHE A 34 -9.32 12.06 19.78
CA PHE A 34 -9.93 10.78 20.12
C PHE A 34 -9.76 10.48 21.62
N PRO A 35 -10.41 11.25 22.50
CA PRO A 35 -10.22 11.15 23.96
C PRO A 35 -10.69 9.81 24.55
N ASP A 36 -11.56 9.08 23.87
CA ASP A 36 -12.05 7.79 24.34
C ASP A 36 -11.12 6.61 23.97
N GLY A 37 -10.03 6.88 23.23
CA GLY A 37 -8.94 5.93 23.04
C GLY A 37 -8.62 5.55 21.59
N ILE A 38 -7.64 4.65 21.47
CA ILE A 38 -7.17 4.09 20.21
C ILE A 38 -7.30 2.58 20.26
N ARG A 39 -7.85 1.99 19.20
CA ARG A 39 -8.09 0.56 19.07
C ARG A 39 -7.38 0.00 17.84
N ALA A 40 -6.70 -1.13 17.95
CA ALA A 40 -6.11 -1.82 16.83
C ALA A 40 -6.75 -3.18 16.59
N LEU A 41 -7.28 -3.37 15.38
CA LEU A 41 -7.78 -4.66 14.92
C LEU A 41 -6.62 -5.41 14.28
N VAL A 42 -6.21 -6.52 14.87
CA VAL A 42 -5.02 -7.28 14.48
C VAL A 42 -5.36 -8.75 14.25
N ARG A 43 -4.62 -9.40 13.36
CA ARG A 43 -4.79 -10.84 13.13
C ARG A 43 -4.56 -11.64 14.43
N PRO A 44 -5.20 -12.81 14.61
CA PRO A 44 -5.06 -13.61 15.83
C PRO A 44 -3.61 -13.90 16.21
N THR A 45 -2.75 -14.17 15.21
CA THR A 45 -1.33 -14.51 15.37
C THR A 45 -0.38 -13.32 15.29
N ALA A 46 -0.89 -12.07 15.23
CA ALA A 46 -0.03 -10.91 15.10
C ALA A 46 0.80 -10.67 16.37
N ASP A 47 2.08 -10.39 16.19
CA ASP A 47 2.90 -9.84 17.26
C ASP A 47 2.53 -8.37 17.49
N THR A 48 2.13 -8.03 18.69
CA THR A 48 1.68 -6.70 19.10
C THR A 48 2.65 -6.00 20.05
N ALA A 49 3.77 -6.63 20.41
CA ALA A 49 4.71 -6.09 21.39
C ALA A 49 5.21 -4.69 21.01
N THR A 50 5.66 -4.52 19.77
CA THR A 50 6.11 -3.21 19.26
C THR A 50 4.97 -2.18 19.30
N LEU A 51 3.77 -2.53 18.86
CA LEU A 51 2.63 -1.63 18.85
C LEU A 51 2.23 -1.19 20.27
N GLN A 52 2.19 -2.11 21.22
CA GLN A 52 1.91 -1.82 22.63
C GLN A 52 3.03 -1.02 23.32
N SER A 53 4.28 -1.20 22.90
CA SER A 53 5.40 -0.37 23.36
C SER A 53 5.30 1.07 22.85
N LEU A 54 4.85 1.25 21.57
CA LEU A 54 4.67 2.57 20.96
C LEU A 54 3.47 3.32 21.56
N ILE A 55 2.35 2.62 21.79
CA ILE A 55 1.08 3.19 22.29
C ILE A 55 0.60 2.30 23.45
N PRO A 56 1.09 2.51 24.68
CA PRO A 56 0.75 1.65 25.82
C PRO A 56 -0.74 1.56 26.16
N SER A 57 -1.50 2.60 25.83
CA SER A 57 -2.95 2.66 26.07
C SER A 57 -3.81 2.06 24.94
N ILE A 58 -3.19 1.47 23.89
CA ILE A 58 -3.93 0.94 22.75
C ILE A 58 -4.73 -0.31 23.12
N GLU A 59 -6.00 -0.33 22.78
CA GLU A 59 -6.85 -1.52 22.89
C GLU A 59 -6.56 -2.47 21.72
N ILE A 60 -6.26 -3.73 21.99
CA ILE A 60 -5.98 -4.75 20.96
C ILE A 60 -7.18 -5.67 20.78
N CYS A 61 -7.81 -5.62 19.62
CA CYS A 61 -8.85 -6.55 19.20
C CYS A 61 -8.26 -7.59 18.25
N ARG A 62 -8.30 -8.88 18.64
CA ARG A 62 -7.71 -9.97 17.84
C ARG A 62 -8.78 -10.71 17.06
N GLY A 63 -8.69 -10.69 15.71
CA GLY A 63 -9.61 -11.37 14.82
C GLY A 63 -9.22 -11.20 13.36
N ASP A 64 -10.07 -11.66 12.45
CA ASP A 64 -9.86 -11.56 11.02
C ASP A 64 -10.78 -10.49 10.42
N CYS A 65 -10.25 -9.62 9.57
CA CYS A 65 -11.04 -8.60 8.87
C CYS A 65 -12.03 -9.18 7.82
N SER A 66 -11.99 -10.47 7.56
CA SER A 66 -13.03 -11.18 6.80
C SER A 66 -14.23 -11.62 7.65
N ASP A 67 -14.12 -11.56 8.98
CA ASP A 67 -15.19 -11.90 9.92
C ASP A 67 -15.99 -10.65 10.28
N VAL A 68 -17.20 -10.55 9.73
CA VAL A 68 -18.10 -9.41 9.93
C VAL A 68 -18.54 -9.26 11.39
N GLU A 69 -18.75 -10.34 12.12
CA GLU A 69 -19.16 -10.26 13.53
C GLU A 69 -18.02 -9.77 14.43
N PHE A 70 -16.79 -10.22 14.17
CA PHE A 70 -15.60 -9.66 14.79
C PHE A 70 -15.47 -8.15 14.52
N LEU A 71 -15.68 -7.74 13.26
CA LEU A 71 -15.61 -6.32 12.88
C LEU A 71 -16.69 -5.50 13.58
N LYS A 72 -17.94 -5.96 13.61
CA LYS A 72 -19.05 -5.28 14.32
C LYS A 72 -18.73 -5.10 15.80
N GLU A 73 -18.23 -6.14 16.47
CA GLU A 73 -17.85 -6.04 17.89
C GLU A 73 -16.70 -5.05 18.09
N SER A 74 -15.67 -5.14 17.23
CA SER A 74 -14.47 -4.30 17.32
C SER A 74 -14.71 -2.84 16.91
N LEU A 75 -15.75 -2.54 16.14
CA LEU A 75 -16.08 -1.18 15.69
C LEU A 75 -17.16 -0.50 16.51
N LYS A 76 -17.66 -1.14 17.59
CA LYS A 76 -18.58 -0.47 18.52
C LYS A 76 -17.96 0.80 19.09
N ASP A 77 -18.73 1.88 19.07
CA ASP A 77 -18.34 3.20 19.55
C ASP A 77 -17.15 3.87 18.80
N VAL A 78 -16.71 3.31 17.69
CA VAL A 78 -15.63 3.90 16.87
C VAL A 78 -16.15 5.10 16.08
N ASP A 79 -15.44 6.23 16.17
CA ASP A 79 -15.72 7.43 15.37
C ASP A 79 -15.04 7.36 14.00
N THR A 80 -13.74 7.09 14.00
CA THR A 80 -12.91 7.08 12.78
C THR A 80 -12.15 5.77 12.66
N LEU A 81 -12.18 5.16 11.46
CA LEU A 81 -11.40 3.97 11.14
C LEU A 81 -10.39 4.27 10.04
N VAL A 82 -9.11 3.95 10.28
CA VAL A 82 -8.05 3.91 9.26
C VAL A 82 -7.79 2.46 8.87
N HIS A 83 -8.24 2.08 7.67
CA HIS A 83 -8.15 0.71 7.16
C HIS A 83 -6.95 0.52 6.22
N ILE A 84 -5.83 -0.01 6.77
CA ILE A 84 -4.57 -0.26 6.03
C ILE A 84 -4.42 -1.74 5.64
N ALA A 85 -5.22 -2.64 6.19
CA ALA A 85 -5.06 -4.09 6.02
C ALA A 85 -5.25 -4.60 4.58
N GLY A 86 -5.79 -3.77 3.68
CA GLY A 86 -5.85 -4.01 2.24
C GLY A 86 -7.27 -4.07 1.67
N ILE A 87 -7.38 -3.71 0.40
CA ILE A 87 -8.64 -3.54 -0.35
C ILE A 87 -9.55 -4.78 -0.32
N HIS A 88 -9.00 -5.99 -0.18
CA HIS A 88 -9.77 -7.23 -0.21
C HIS A 88 -10.78 -7.39 0.93
N PHE A 89 -10.57 -6.68 2.06
CA PHE A 89 -11.46 -6.70 3.23
C PHE A 89 -12.41 -5.50 3.27
N SER A 90 -12.39 -4.64 2.24
CA SER A 90 -13.08 -3.34 2.30
C SER A 90 -14.59 -3.48 2.31
N ARG A 91 -15.16 -4.56 1.75
CA ARG A 91 -16.60 -4.81 1.78
C ARG A 91 -17.07 -5.12 3.19
N GLU A 92 -16.45 -6.09 3.84
CA GLU A 92 -16.75 -6.50 5.21
C GLU A 92 -16.54 -5.35 6.20
N VAL A 93 -15.47 -4.58 5.98
CA VAL A 93 -15.13 -3.42 6.81
C VAL A 93 -16.17 -2.31 6.68
N VAL A 94 -16.61 -1.96 5.46
CA VAL A 94 -17.60 -0.89 5.26
C VAL A 94 -18.97 -1.29 5.78
N ASP A 95 -19.37 -2.57 5.62
CA ASP A 95 -20.63 -3.09 6.15
C ASP A 95 -20.68 -3.01 7.67
N ALA A 96 -19.61 -3.45 8.34
CA ALA A 96 -19.49 -3.38 9.79
C ALA A 96 -19.43 -1.92 10.28
N ALA A 97 -18.71 -1.04 9.56
CA ALA A 97 -18.62 0.38 9.88
C ALA A 97 -19.99 1.07 9.78
N ALA A 98 -20.74 0.80 8.73
CA ALA A 98 -22.11 1.30 8.55
C ALA A 98 -23.04 0.81 9.65
N HIS A 99 -22.98 -0.49 9.99
CA HIS A 99 -23.77 -1.08 11.07
C HIS A 99 -23.48 -0.44 12.42
N CYS A 100 -22.21 -0.12 12.72
CA CYS A 100 -21.79 0.48 13.99
C CYS A 100 -21.92 2.00 14.04
N GLY A 101 -22.30 2.65 12.92
CA GLY A 101 -22.40 4.10 12.84
C GLY A 101 -21.07 4.83 12.86
N VAL A 102 -20.00 4.20 12.32
CA VAL A 102 -18.69 4.85 12.14
C VAL A 102 -18.86 6.09 11.28
N ARG A 103 -18.40 7.24 11.74
CA ARG A 103 -18.59 8.52 11.06
C ARG A 103 -17.62 8.73 9.91
N ARG A 104 -16.37 8.25 10.04
CA ARG A 104 -15.30 8.49 9.06
C ARG A 104 -14.49 7.25 8.74
N LEU A 105 -14.27 7.00 7.45
CA LEU A 105 -13.39 5.95 6.95
C LEU A 105 -12.24 6.54 6.13
N ILE A 106 -11.02 6.13 6.44
CA ILE A 106 -9.82 6.35 5.61
C ILE A 106 -9.36 4.98 5.14
N MET A 107 -9.49 4.70 3.84
CA MET A 107 -9.24 3.36 3.29
C MET A 107 -8.06 3.36 2.33
N ILE A 108 -7.16 2.40 2.49
CA ILE A 108 -6.00 2.25 1.62
C ILE A 108 -6.30 1.20 0.57
N HIS A 109 -6.59 1.67 -0.64
CA HIS A 109 -6.88 0.86 -1.81
C HIS A 109 -5.65 0.72 -2.72
N THR A 110 -5.78 0.85 -4.05
CA THR A 110 -4.67 0.64 -4.98
C THR A 110 -4.87 1.38 -6.30
N THR A 111 -3.78 1.88 -6.92
CA THR A 111 -3.79 2.30 -8.33
C THR A 111 -3.96 1.11 -9.30
N GLY A 112 -3.98 -0.12 -8.80
CA GLY A 112 -4.24 -1.31 -9.60
C GLY A 112 -5.59 -1.31 -10.34
N ILE A 113 -6.55 -0.50 -9.91
CA ILE A 113 -7.84 -0.30 -10.60
C ILE A 113 -7.67 0.30 -12.00
N TYR A 114 -6.60 1.04 -12.24
CA TYR A 114 -6.30 1.71 -13.52
C TYR A 114 -5.52 0.83 -14.49
N SER A 115 -5.06 -0.36 -14.06
CA SER A 115 -4.32 -1.27 -14.93
C SER A 115 -5.24 -1.98 -15.91
N CYS A 116 -4.88 -1.95 -17.20
CA CYS A 116 -5.59 -2.68 -18.25
C CYS A 116 -5.32 -4.20 -18.21
N TYR A 117 -4.24 -4.61 -17.59
CA TYR A 117 -3.78 -6.00 -17.58
C TYR A 117 -3.93 -6.71 -16.25
N LYS A 118 -4.26 -5.99 -15.18
CA LYS A 118 -4.40 -6.60 -13.86
C LYS A 118 -5.70 -7.39 -13.79
N SER A 119 -5.59 -8.69 -13.67
CA SER A 119 -6.75 -9.62 -13.56
C SER A 119 -7.71 -9.28 -12.42
N ALA A 120 -7.15 -8.79 -11.29
CA ALA A 120 -7.94 -8.32 -10.15
C ALA A 120 -8.51 -6.90 -10.33
N GLY A 121 -8.22 -6.19 -11.43
CA GLY A 121 -8.61 -4.79 -11.62
C GLY A 121 -10.11 -4.58 -11.59
N GLU A 122 -10.87 -5.47 -12.23
CA GLU A 122 -12.33 -5.45 -12.22
C GLU A 122 -12.89 -5.66 -10.81
N GLY A 123 -12.37 -6.66 -10.09
CA GLY A 123 -12.76 -6.90 -8.70
C GLY A 123 -12.48 -5.71 -7.79
N TYR A 124 -11.38 -4.99 -8.03
CA TYR A 124 -11.07 -3.76 -7.27
C TYR A 124 -12.05 -2.64 -7.57
N ARG A 125 -12.45 -2.45 -8.83
CA ARG A 125 -13.49 -1.46 -9.19
C ARG A 125 -14.83 -1.79 -8.53
N GLN A 126 -15.24 -3.05 -8.56
CA GLN A 126 -16.47 -3.50 -7.89
C GLN A 126 -16.42 -3.31 -6.36
N ILE A 127 -15.25 -3.44 -5.73
CA ILE A 127 -15.08 -3.14 -4.30
C ILE A 127 -15.21 -1.63 -4.08
N ASP A 128 -14.56 -0.81 -4.90
CA ASP A 128 -14.66 0.65 -4.81
C ASP A 128 -16.11 1.13 -4.93
N ASP A 129 -16.81 0.68 -5.99
CA ASP A 129 -18.22 1.05 -6.24
C ASP A 129 -19.11 0.67 -5.05
N TYR A 130 -18.89 -0.51 -4.47
CA TYR A 130 -19.60 -0.96 -3.28
C TYR A 130 -19.33 -0.06 -2.06
N VAL A 131 -18.07 0.22 -1.79
CA VAL A 131 -17.66 1.08 -0.66
C VAL A 131 -18.26 2.48 -0.80
N TYR A 132 -18.21 3.07 -2.01
CA TYR A 132 -18.83 4.37 -2.27
C TYR A 132 -20.36 4.37 -2.05
N ALA A 133 -21.04 3.31 -2.49
CA ALA A 133 -22.49 3.20 -2.32
C ALA A 133 -22.86 3.15 -0.85
N ILE A 134 -22.25 2.24 -0.07
CA ILE A 134 -22.53 2.09 1.37
C ILE A 134 -22.18 3.34 2.16
N CYS A 135 -21.04 3.97 1.89
CA CYS A 135 -20.67 5.21 2.59
C CYS A 135 -21.65 6.35 2.30
N ARG A 136 -22.11 6.49 1.06
CA ARG A 136 -23.11 7.50 0.69
C ARG A 136 -24.46 7.26 1.36
N GLU A 137 -24.95 6.02 1.35
CA GLU A 137 -26.22 5.63 1.97
C GLU A 137 -26.25 5.87 3.48
N ASN A 138 -25.10 5.72 4.14
CA ASN A 138 -24.98 5.83 5.59
C ASN A 138 -24.34 7.16 6.05
N ASN A 139 -24.12 8.13 5.16
CA ASN A 139 -23.48 9.42 5.44
C ASN A 139 -22.09 9.30 6.09
N ILE A 140 -21.31 8.30 5.71
CA ILE A 140 -19.94 8.09 6.20
C ILE A 140 -18.98 8.97 5.37
N LEU A 141 -18.15 9.75 6.04
CA LEU A 141 -17.10 10.55 5.41
C LEU A 141 -15.99 9.61 4.94
N LEU A 142 -15.87 9.41 3.63
CA LEU A 142 -14.92 8.47 3.03
C LEU A 142 -13.71 9.19 2.46
N THR A 143 -12.50 8.72 2.78
CA THR A 143 -11.27 9.10 2.06
C THR A 143 -10.60 7.84 1.54
N ILE A 144 -10.33 7.77 0.24
CA ILE A 144 -9.60 6.64 -0.37
C ILE A 144 -8.18 7.07 -0.75
N CYS A 145 -7.20 6.33 -0.27
CA CYS A 145 -5.79 6.48 -0.63
C CYS A 145 -5.38 5.39 -1.62
N ARG A 146 -4.80 5.76 -2.76
CA ARG A 146 -4.37 4.84 -3.82
C ARG A 146 -2.86 4.90 -4.02
N PRO A 147 -2.08 4.15 -3.26
CA PRO A 147 -0.64 4.08 -3.46
C PRO A 147 -0.30 3.43 -4.80
N THR A 148 0.83 3.86 -5.36
CA THR A 148 1.51 3.19 -6.48
C THR A 148 2.31 1.98 -5.96
N MET A 149 3.41 1.61 -6.62
CA MET A 149 4.26 0.51 -6.19
C MET A 149 4.99 0.87 -4.90
N ILE A 150 4.61 0.24 -3.79
CA ILE A 150 5.20 0.51 -2.47
C ILE A 150 6.56 -0.17 -2.36
N TYR A 151 7.58 0.58 -1.84
CA TYR A 151 8.92 0.10 -1.57
C TYR A 151 9.51 0.69 -0.28
N GLY A 152 10.73 0.32 0.07
CA GLY A 152 11.55 0.94 1.11
C GLY A 152 12.09 -0.02 2.18
N ASN A 153 11.71 -1.31 2.16
CA ASN A 153 12.32 -2.32 3.01
C ASN A 153 12.23 -3.73 2.40
N ILE A 154 13.05 -4.66 2.89
CA ILE A 154 13.18 -6.03 2.36
C ILE A 154 11.89 -6.87 2.37
N HIS A 155 10.80 -6.37 2.96
CA HIS A 155 9.49 -7.02 3.02
C HIS A 155 8.48 -6.48 2.00
N ASP A 156 8.89 -5.60 1.08
CA ASP A 156 7.98 -4.94 0.14
C ASP A 156 7.38 -5.89 -0.92
N GLY A 157 8.11 -6.92 -1.29
CA GLY A 157 7.69 -7.92 -2.28
C GLY A 157 7.80 -7.47 -3.75
N ASN A 158 8.10 -6.21 -4.02
CA ASN A 158 8.19 -5.60 -5.34
C ASN A 158 9.63 -5.26 -5.72
N ILE A 159 10.16 -4.17 -5.16
CA ILE A 159 11.51 -3.66 -5.48
C ILE A 159 12.59 -4.62 -4.97
N ILE A 160 12.39 -5.24 -3.82
CA ILE A 160 13.31 -6.29 -3.33
C ILE A 160 13.51 -7.43 -4.34
N THR A 161 12.51 -7.73 -5.16
CA THR A 161 12.65 -8.74 -6.22
C THR A 161 13.61 -8.24 -7.29
N PHE A 162 13.54 -6.99 -7.70
CA PHE A 162 14.48 -6.39 -8.64
C PHE A 162 15.89 -6.29 -8.05
N ILE A 163 16.04 -5.92 -6.79
CA ILE A 163 17.34 -5.92 -6.08
C ILE A 163 17.98 -7.30 -6.16
N ARG A 164 17.23 -8.35 -5.79
CA ARG A 164 17.70 -9.74 -5.85
C ARG A 164 18.06 -10.20 -7.27
N MET A 165 17.30 -9.78 -8.27
CA MET A 165 17.57 -10.11 -9.66
C MET A 165 18.84 -9.43 -10.16
N VAL A 166 19.00 -8.13 -9.91
CA VAL A 166 20.19 -7.35 -10.29
C VAL A 166 21.45 -7.90 -9.62
N ASP A 167 21.34 -8.29 -8.36
CA ASP A 167 22.46 -8.82 -7.61
C ASP A 167 22.91 -10.23 -8.05
N ARG A 168 21.97 -11.08 -8.48
CA ARG A 168 22.25 -12.50 -8.75
C ARG A 168 22.45 -12.83 -10.22
N LEU A 169 21.86 -12.04 -11.11
CA LEU A 169 21.87 -12.36 -12.54
C LEU A 169 23.04 -11.67 -13.24
N PRO A 170 23.91 -12.40 -13.93
CA PRO A 170 24.99 -11.81 -14.73
C PRO A 170 24.46 -10.98 -15.91
N LEU A 171 23.24 -11.31 -16.36
CA LEU A 171 22.53 -10.67 -17.43
C LEU A 171 21.06 -10.47 -17.02
N MET A 172 20.59 -9.23 -17.07
CA MET A 172 19.21 -8.85 -16.67
C MET A 172 18.26 -8.93 -17.87
N PRO A 173 17.36 -9.92 -17.95
CA PRO A 173 16.37 -9.98 -18.99
C PRO A 173 15.32 -8.87 -18.80
N VAL A 174 15.06 -8.12 -19.87
CA VAL A 174 14.06 -7.04 -19.86
C VAL A 174 13.16 -7.13 -21.08
N VAL A 175 11.88 -6.81 -20.89
CA VAL A 175 10.90 -6.81 -21.97
C VAL A 175 10.91 -5.45 -22.65
N ASN A 176 10.96 -5.42 -23.98
CA ASN A 176 10.95 -4.19 -24.80
C ASN A 176 11.95 -3.11 -24.30
N GLY A 177 13.13 -3.55 -23.83
CA GLY A 177 14.18 -2.65 -23.35
C GLY A 177 13.89 -1.99 -22.00
N ALA A 178 12.84 -2.43 -21.27
CA ALA A 178 12.39 -1.84 -20.00
C ALA A 178 12.09 -0.32 -20.08
N ARG A 179 11.49 0.12 -21.19
CA ARG A 179 11.24 1.53 -21.49
C ARG A 179 9.89 2.06 -21.01
N TYR A 180 9.31 1.41 -19.98
CA TYR A 180 8.06 1.83 -19.39
C TYR A 180 8.32 2.44 -18.02
N ALA A 181 7.67 3.59 -17.79
CA ALA A 181 7.86 4.33 -16.56
C ALA A 181 7.03 3.75 -15.40
N LEU A 182 7.63 3.71 -14.22
CA LEU A 182 7.01 3.40 -12.94
C LEU A 182 7.14 4.64 -12.05
N GLN A 183 6.38 4.68 -10.97
CA GLN A 183 6.47 5.76 -9.98
C GLN A 183 6.35 5.17 -8.58
N PRO A 184 7.40 4.44 -8.11
CA PRO A 184 7.37 3.79 -6.81
C PRO A 184 7.32 4.81 -5.68
N VAL A 185 6.53 4.50 -4.63
CA VAL A 185 6.34 5.35 -3.44
C VAL A 185 6.96 4.69 -2.22
N HIS A 186 7.70 5.45 -1.43
CA HIS A 186 8.30 4.95 -0.21
C HIS A 186 7.24 4.75 0.88
N TYR A 187 7.34 3.67 1.66
CA TYR A 187 6.32 3.32 2.66
C TYR A 187 6.18 4.37 3.77
N THR A 188 7.25 5.10 4.10
CA THR A 188 7.20 6.20 5.08
C THR A 188 6.42 7.40 4.56
N ASP A 189 6.52 7.72 3.26
CA ASP A 189 5.75 8.80 2.65
C ASP A 189 4.26 8.50 2.70
N LEU A 190 3.88 7.23 2.54
CA LEU A 190 2.49 6.79 2.70
C LEU A 190 2.01 6.96 4.14
N ALA A 191 2.82 6.55 5.12
CA ALA A 191 2.47 6.71 6.52
C ALA A 191 2.28 8.18 6.90
N ASN A 192 3.17 9.07 6.43
CA ASN A 192 3.02 10.53 6.60
C ASN A 192 1.74 11.05 5.93
N ALA A 193 1.41 10.59 4.72
CA ALA A 193 0.18 10.97 4.05
C ALA A 193 -1.06 10.51 4.82
N TYR A 194 -1.07 9.29 5.37
CA TYR A 194 -2.21 8.80 6.18
C TYR A 194 -2.39 9.62 7.45
N LEU A 195 -1.29 10.02 8.12
CA LEU A 195 -1.36 10.91 9.28
C LEU A 195 -1.88 12.30 8.87
N ALA A 196 -1.35 12.87 7.81
CA ALA A 196 -1.81 14.17 7.31
C ALA A 196 -3.31 14.16 6.97
N ILE A 197 -3.80 13.09 6.33
CA ILE A 197 -5.22 12.90 6.04
C ILE A 197 -6.03 12.77 7.33
N LEU A 198 -5.56 11.98 8.29
CA LEU A 198 -6.24 11.81 9.59
C LEU A 198 -6.43 13.17 10.30
N LEU A 199 -5.37 13.97 10.35
CA LEU A 199 -5.36 15.26 11.03
C LEU A 199 -6.11 16.38 10.30
N ASN A 200 -6.35 16.25 8.99
CA ASN A 200 -6.97 17.30 8.14
C ASN A 200 -8.33 16.86 7.58
N GLU A 201 -9.26 16.48 8.46
CA GLU A 201 -10.58 15.98 8.07
C GLU A 201 -11.32 16.93 7.12
N THR A 202 -11.41 18.21 7.47
CA THR A 202 -12.19 19.20 6.70
C THR A 202 -11.75 19.31 5.24
N THR A 203 -10.46 19.11 4.98
CA THR A 203 -9.90 19.20 3.64
C THR A 203 -9.96 17.87 2.91
N THR A 204 -9.88 16.73 3.63
CA THR A 204 -9.64 15.41 3.04
C THR A 204 -10.87 14.51 3.00
N ALA A 205 -11.94 14.85 3.71
CA ALA A 205 -13.19 14.07 3.70
C ALA A 205 -13.83 14.03 2.31
N ASN A 206 -14.38 12.87 1.94
CA ASN A 206 -15.04 12.60 0.66
C ASN A 206 -14.15 12.86 -0.56
N LYS A 207 -12.86 12.50 -0.45
CA LYS A 207 -11.88 12.64 -1.53
C LYS A 207 -11.08 11.36 -1.76
N ASP A 208 -10.60 11.24 -3.00
CA ASP A 208 -9.64 10.21 -3.42
C ASP A 208 -8.27 10.83 -3.63
N TYR A 209 -7.24 10.17 -3.12
CA TYR A 209 -5.87 10.62 -3.32
C TYR A 209 -5.02 9.53 -3.95
N ILE A 210 -4.42 9.83 -5.09
CA ILE A 210 -3.31 9.03 -5.60
C ILE A 210 -2.06 9.41 -4.82
N LEU A 211 -1.44 8.42 -4.19
CA LEU A 211 -0.19 8.58 -3.45
C LEU A 211 0.94 7.91 -4.24
N SER A 212 1.42 8.61 -5.24
CA SER A 212 2.54 8.17 -6.08
C SER A 212 3.89 8.68 -5.55
N GLY A 213 4.99 8.08 -6.02
CA GLY A 213 6.34 8.54 -5.67
C GLY A 213 6.67 9.89 -6.31
N HIS A 214 7.85 10.41 -5.96
CA HIS A 214 8.31 11.76 -6.32
C HIS A 214 8.19 12.07 -7.82
N SER A 215 8.72 11.20 -8.67
CA SER A 215 8.72 11.36 -10.12
C SER A 215 8.70 10.01 -10.83
N PRO A 216 8.19 9.96 -12.08
CA PRO A 216 8.33 8.77 -12.91
C PRO A 216 9.79 8.41 -13.16
N ILE A 217 10.09 7.11 -13.11
CA ILE A 217 11.40 6.55 -13.46
C ILE A 217 11.22 5.40 -14.46
N MET A 218 12.01 5.37 -15.53
CA MET A 218 11.98 4.23 -16.44
C MET A 218 12.46 2.96 -15.73
N LEU A 219 11.82 1.83 -15.98
CA LEU A 219 12.22 0.55 -15.34
C LEU A 219 13.71 0.25 -15.58
N ARG A 220 14.24 0.58 -16.77
CA ARG A 220 15.66 0.42 -17.09
C ARG A 220 16.57 1.26 -16.21
N ASP A 221 16.20 2.53 -16.00
CA ASP A 221 17.00 3.46 -15.17
C ASP A 221 16.93 3.07 -13.70
N MET A 222 15.77 2.63 -13.22
CA MET A 222 15.59 2.09 -11.90
C MET A 222 16.49 0.87 -11.64
N LEU A 223 16.54 -0.08 -12.58
CA LEU A 223 17.41 -1.26 -12.47
C LEU A 223 18.90 -0.88 -12.53
N SER A 224 19.26 0.11 -13.35
CA SER A 224 20.65 0.62 -13.42
C SER A 224 21.05 1.27 -12.11
N LEU A 225 20.19 2.09 -11.51
CA LEU A 225 20.41 2.74 -10.22
C LEU A 225 20.56 1.72 -9.08
N ILE A 226 19.72 0.68 -9.06
CA ILE A 226 19.86 -0.43 -8.10
C ILE A 226 21.23 -1.09 -8.27
N GLY A 227 21.66 -1.34 -9.50
CA GLY A 227 22.98 -1.92 -9.77
C GLY A 227 24.11 -1.03 -9.30
N GLU A 228 24.07 0.25 -9.58
CA GLU A 228 25.04 1.25 -9.10
C GLU A 228 25.19 1.18 -7.56
N LYS A 229 24.05 1.23 -6.85
CA LYS A 229 24.06 1.17 -5.39
C LYS A 229 24.50 -0.20 -4.81
N LEU A 230 24.37 -1.28 -5.58
CA LEU A 230 24.92 -2.60 -5.26
C LEU A 230 26.41 -2.74 -5.64
N GLY A 231 27.00 -1.73 -6.28
CA GLY A 231 28.38 -1.79 -6.78
C GLY A 231 28.57 -2.70 -8.02
N THR A 232 27.49 -2.98 -8.78
CA THR A 232 27.52 -3.84 -9.95
C THR A 232 26.99 -3.16 -11.18
N ARG A 233 27.56 -3.47 -12.36
CA ARG A 233 27.09 -2.95 -13.64
C ARG A 233 26.03 -3.87 -14.23
N VAL A 234 24.80 -3.40 -14.37
CA VAL A 234 23.70 -4.17 -14.95
C VAL A 234 23.90 -4.31 -16.48
N ARG A 235 23.93 -5.55 -16.96
CA ARG A 235 23.96 -5.86 -18.39
C ARG A 235 22.58 -6.36 -18.81
N PHE A 236 21.92 -5.63 -19.70
CA PHE A 236 20.57 -5.95 -20.14
C PHE A 236 20.54 -6.85 -21.37
N ILE A 237 19.69 -7.89 -21.33
CA ILE A 237 19.27 -8.64 -22.52
C ILE A 237 17.84 -8.25 -22.85
N ASN A 238 17.63 -7.66 -24.01
CA ASN A 238 16.30 -7.27 -24.48
C ASN A 238 15.55 -8.49 -25.04
N CYS A 239 14.36 -8.75 -24.51
CA CYS A 239 13.42 -9.73 -25.03
C CYS A 239 12.21 -8.98 -25.61
N PRO A 240 11.92 -9.09 -26.91
CA PRO A 240 10.71 -8.54 -27.51
C PRO A 240 9.45 -9.08 -26.79
N PHE A 241 8.43 -8.23 -26.63
CA PHE A 241 7.20 -8.61 -25.93
C PHE A 241 6.57 -9.92 -26.42
N PRO A 242 6.41 -10.19 -27.75
CA PRO A 242 5.82 -11.43 -28.22
C PRO A 242 6.57 -12.68 -27.74
N ILE A 243 7.91 -12.62 -27.70
CA ILE A 243 8.76 -13.73 -27.24
C ILE A 243 8.62 -13.92 -25.73
N ALA A 244 8.67 -12.82 -24.97
CA ALA A 244 8.49 -12.87 -23.51
C ALA A 244 7.11 -13.42 -23.14
N TYR A 245 6.07 -13.00 -23.84
CA TYR A 245 4.70 -13.46 -23.60
C TYR A 245 4.51 -14.93 -24.00
N ALA A 246 5.05 -15.36 -25.14
CA ALA A 246 5.05 -16.77 -25.56
C ALA A 246 5.79 -17.65 -24.53
N GLY A 247 6.91 -17.19 -23.99
CA GLY A 247 7.64 -17.88 -22.93
C GLY A 247 6.81 -18.00 -21.65
N ALA A 248 6.12 -16.92 -21.24
CA ALA A 248 5.23 -16.94 -20.09
C ALA A 248 4.04 -17.91 -20.30
N TRP A 249 3.48 -17.93 -21.51
CA TRP A 249 2.41 -18.87 -21.90
C TRP A 249 2.90 -20.31 -21.88
N MET A 250 4.11 -20.59 -22.37
CA MET A 250 4.73 -21.91 -22.31
C MET A 250 4.89 -22.39 -20.86
N VAL A 251 5.39 -21.53 -19.96
CA VAL A 251 5.48 -21.86 -18.52
C VAL A 251 4.11 -22.17 -17.93
N TYR A 252 3.08 -21.40 -18.28
CA TYR A 252 1.72 -21.66 -17.86
C TYR A 252 1.24 -23.06 -18.29
N CYS A 253 1.45 -23.43 -19.56
CA CYS A 253 1.08 -24.76 -20.07
C CYS A 253 1.88 -25.89 -19.41
N LEU A 254 3.21 -25.76 -19.31
CA LEU A 254 4.09 -26.78 -18.71
C LEU A 254 3.84 -26.98 -17.22
N THR A 255 3.33 -25.96 -16.52
CA THR A 255 2.98 -26.05 -15.09
C THR A 255 1.50 -26.35 -14.85
N PHE A 256 0.75 -26.72 -15.90
CA PHE A 256 -0.69 -26.98 -15.83
C PHE A 256 -1.47 -25.84 -15.12
N GLY A 257 -1.13 -24.59 -15.44
CA GLY A 257 -1.75 -23.40 -14.88
C GLY A 257 -1.26 -23.01 -13.47
N ARG A 258 -0.35 -23.77 -12.86
CA ARG A 258 0.14 -23.46 -11.49
C ARG A 258 1.00 -22.20 -11.42
N LYS A 259 1.68 -21.83 -12.52
CA LYS A 259 2.52 -20.62 -12.61
C LYS A 259 2.09 -19.80 -13.82
N ASP A 260 1.41 -18.69 -13.55
CA ASP A 260 1.02 -17.73 -14.59
C ASP A 260 1.86 -16.44 -14.47
N TYR A 261 2.71 -16.24 -15.45
CA TYR A 261 3.54 -15.03 -15.57
C TYR A 261 3.05 -14.08 -16.68
N ARG A 262 1.97 -14.41 -17.39
CA ARG A 262 1.47 -13.61 -18.53
C ARG A 262 1.10 -12.19 -18.10
N GLU A 263 0.32 -12.06 -17.01
CA GLU A 263 -0.02 -10.77 -16.44
C GLU A 263 1.24 -9.97 -16.05
N LYS A 264 2.23 -10.63 -15.45
CA LYS A 264 3.48 -9.96 -15.06
C LYS A 264 4.21 -9.39 -16.27
N VAL A 265 4.32 -10.16 -17.37
CA VAL A 265 4.95 -9.70 -18.62
C VAL A 265 4.20 -8.52 -19.22
N GLN A 266 2.86 -8.59 -19.30
CA GLN A 266 2.02 -7.49 -19.79
C GLN A 266 2.20 -6.23 -18.95
N ARG A 267 2.18 -6.35 -17.63
CA ARG A 267 2.34 -5.24 -16.70
C ARG A 267 3.75 -4.63 -16.68
N LEU A 268 4.78 -5.36 -17.12
CA LEU A 268 6.10 -4.79 -17.34
C LEU A 268 6.14 -3.85 -18.56
N CYS A 269 5.14 -3.95 -19.44
CA CYS A 269 4.99 -3.09 -20.62
C CYS A 269 3.93 -2.00 -20.44
N GLU A 270 3.37 -1.85 -19.22
CA GLU A 270 2.36 -0.85 -18.91
C GLU A 270 2.99 0.31 -18.13
N PRO A 271 2.89 1.57 -18.62
CA PRO A 271 3.30 2.71 -17.83
C PRO A 271 2.38 2.85 -16.60
N ARG A 272 2.97 3.04 -15.43
CA ARG A 272 2.24 3.15 -14.16
C ARG A 272 2.70 4.38 -13.41
N THR A 273 2.34 5.50 -13.99
CA THR A 273 2.65 6.84 -13.49
C THR A 273 1.35 7.61 -13.30
N TYR A 274 1.21 8.27 -12.18
CA TYR A 274 -0.01 8.95 -11.81
C TYR A 274 0.33 10.26 -11.10
N PRO A 275 -0.38 11.38 -11.41
CA PRO A 275 -0.18 12.64 -10.70
C PRO A 275 -0.67 12.51 -9.24
N HIS A 276 -0.03 13.25 -8.33
CA HIS A 276 -0.44 13.37 -6.93
C HIS A 276 -0.71 14.84 -6.54
N ASP A 277 -1.15 15.65 -7.51
CA ASP A 277 -1.32 17.10 -7.33
C ASP A 277 -2.39 17.44 -6.29
N ASP A 278 -3.47 16.64 -6.20
CA ASP A 278 -4.49 16.83 -5.18
C ASP A 278 -3.93 16.61 -3.77
N ALA A 279 -3.13 15.59 -3.56
CA ALA A 279 -2.46 15.33 -2.29
C ALA A 279 -1.45 16.44 -1.93
N ARG A 280 -0.72 16.93 -2.93
CA ARG A 280 0.21 18.07 -2.76
C ARG A 280 -0.53 19.33 -2.34
N ARG A 281 -1.65 19.65 -3.01
CA ARG A 281 -2.46 20.84 -2.72
C ARG A 281 -3.12 20.76 -1.34
N ASP A 282 -3.71 19.61 -0.99
CA ASP A 282 -4.62 19.50 0.15
C ASP A 282 -3.87 19.26 1.48
N PHE A 283 -2.72 18.60 1.47
CA PHE A 283 -1.92 18.33 2.68
C PHE A 283 -0.40 18.34 2.45
N SER A 284 0.07 19.08 1.44
CA SER A 284 1.50 19.30 1.17
C SER A 284 2.30 18.01 0.96
N TYR A 285 1.68 17.00 0.33
CA TYR A 285 2.34 15.72 0.04
C TYR A 285 3.61 15.92 -0.80
N SER A 286 4.76 15.49 -0.28
CA SER A 286 6.08 15.64 -0.91
C SER A 286 6.88 14.34 -0.76
N PRO A 287 6.69 13.36 -1.65
CA PRO A 287 7.31 12.06 -1.52
C PRO A 287 8.80 12.08 -1.81
N THR A 288 9.51 11.14 -1.19
CA THR A 288 10.96 10.97 -1.27
C THR A 288 11.40 10.55 -2.68
N PRO A 289 12.46 11.16 -3.27
CA PRO A 289 13.04 10.68 -4.50
C PRO A 289 13.50 9.23 -4.41
N PHE A 290 13.25 8.45 -5.49
CA PHE A 290 13.57 7.02 -5.48
C PHE A 290 15.04 6.72 -5.19
N GLU A 291 15.96 7.53 -5.73
CA GLU A 291 17.40 7.41 -5.50
C GLU A 291 17.79 7.47 -4.00
N THR A 292 17.13 8.34 -3.25
CA THR A 292 17.33 8.49 -1.81
C THR A 292 16.67 7.35 -1.05
N GLY A 293 15.39 7.09 -1.35
CA GLY A 293 14.58 6.12 -0.61
C GLY A 293 15.01 4.67 -0.78
N ILE A 294 15.64 4.30 -1.92
CA ILE A 294 16.08 2.92 -2.15
C ILE A 294 17.33 2.52 -1.36
N THR A 295 18.14 3.48 -0.94
CA THR A 295 19.43 3.23 -0.29
C THR A 295 19.29 2.42 1.01
N PRO A 296 18.38 2.75 1.95
CA PRO A 296 18.19 1.96 3.16
C PRO A 296 17.75 0.51 2.87
N GLU A 297 16.90 0.28 1.87
CA GLU A 297 16.45 -1.06 1.50
C GLU A 297 17.60 -1.92 0.97
N ILE A 298 18.48 -1.34 0.15
CA ILE A 298 19.69 -2.00 -0.35
C ILE A 298 20.63 -2.34 0.81
N HIS A 299 20.83 -1.44 1.77
CA HIS A 299 21.64 -1.71 2.95
C HIS A 299 21.06 -2.87 3.80
N GLN A 300 19.74 -2.90 4.02
CA GLN A 300 19.06 -4.01 4.69
C GLN A 300 19.25 -5.32 3.93
N TYR A 301 19.14 -5.28 2.61
CA TYR A 301 19.35 -6.47 1.78
C TYR A 301 20.78 -6.99 1.90
N LEU A 302 21.78 -6.12 1.80
CA LEU A 302 23.18 -6.51 1.94
C LEU A 302 23.50 -7.06 3.34
N ALA A 303 22.91 -6.48 4.39
CA ALA A 303 23.06 -6.98 5.76
C ALA A 303 22.33 -8.32 6.01
N SER A 304 21.40 -8.71 5.15
CA SER A 304 20.64 -9.96 5.24
C SER A 304 21.24 -11.14 4.45
N LYS A 305 22.36 -10.92 3.74
CA LYS A 305 23.12 -11.94 3.02
C LYS A 305 24.03 -12.72 3.94
#